data_101675477b47f0638791297e71e7d161
#
_entry.id   101675477b47f0638791297e71e7d161
#
_cell.length_a   1.000
_cell.length_b   1.000
_cell.length_c   1.000
_cell.angle_alpha   90.00
_cell.angle_beta   90.00
_cell.angle_gamma   90.00
#
_symmetry.space_group_name_H-M   'P 1'
#
loop_
_entity.id
_entity.type
_entity.pdbx_description
1 polymer ?
#
loop_
_entity_poly.entity_id
_entity_poly.type
_entity_poly.pdbx_seq_one_letter_code
_entity_poly.pdbx_strand_id
1 'polypeptide(L)'
;MTKKYILVGTVFVLLGTTGCSYIPTENISYGVYYNDTDLSNTPKNKLQARLQELNDKIPQTISIDMGNNKKQQATYHDLGIQFDTEGLVKAISTYGYEDDMWTVLSHRFNGLFYGHHFKPQYKLDEVKGKTYLTELAKTIDTPGHDAYLTVENGQVVIHPAKEGKRIDIDATLKKLKDDLQSGD
;
A
#
# COMPACT_ATOMS: atom_id res chain seq x y z
N MET A 1 -12.54 -28.37 44.39
CA MET A 1 -12.23 -27.80 43.04
C MET A 1 -12.48 -26.29 42.93
N THR A 2 -12.81 -25.57 43.98
CA THR A 2 -13.27 -24.17 43.94
C THR A 2 -12.18 -23.11 44.17
N LYS A 3 -10.99 -23.49 44.66
CA LYS A 3 -9.93 -22.51 44.97
C LYS A 3 -9.10 -22.02 43.80
N LYS A 4 -9.04 -22.76 42.68
CA LYS A 4 -8.24 -22.36 41.50
C LYS A 4 -8.88 -21.24 40.68
N TYR A 5 -10.20 -21.14 40.62
CA TYR A 5 -10.90 -20.14 39.82
C TYR A 5 -10.92 -18.75 40.45
N ILE A 6 -10.85 -18.66 41.77
CA ILE A 6 -10.82 -17.39 42.50
C ILE A 6 -9.47 -16.68 42.27
N LEU A 7 -8.37 -17.44 42.20
CA LEU A 7 -7.04 -16.87 42.00
C LEU A 7 -6.87 -16.30 40.57
N VAL A 8 -7.41 -16.98 39.55
CA VAL A 8 -7.38 -16.51 38.15
C VAL A 8 -8.26 -15.27 37.98
N GLY A 9 -9.44 -15.24 38.59
CA GLY A 9 -10.32 -14.07 38.53
C GLY A 9 -9.73 -12.84 39.23
N THR A 10 -9.05 -13.03 40.36
CA THR A 10 -8.42 -11.92 41.11
C THR A 10 -7.19 -11.35 40.36
N VAL A 11 -6.41 -12.19 39.70
CA VAL A 11 -5.28 -11.72 38.86
C VAL A 11 -5.80 -10.95 37.65
N PHE A 12 -6.91 -11.36 37.03
CA PHE A 12 -7.50 -10.67 35.88
C PHE A 12 -8.07 -9.30 36.25
N VAL A 13 -8.71 -9.18 37.42
CA VAL A 13 -9.25 -7.91 37.94
C VAL A 13 -8.12 -6.96 38.34
N LEU A 14 -7.03 -7.46 38.94
CA LEU A 14 -5.86 -6.63 39.28
C LEU A 14 -5.11 -6.12 38.05
N LEU A 15 -4.97 -6.93 36.99
CA LEU A 15 -4.39 -6.48 35.72
C LEU A 15 -5.28 -5.46 35.01
N GLY A 16 -6.61 -5.59 35.12
CA GLY A 16 -7.56 -4.67 34.50
C GLY A 16 -7.57 -3.28 35.16
N THR A 17 -7.38 -3.20 36.48
CA THR A 17 -7.48 -1.93 37.21
C THR A 17 -6.16 -1.13 37.24
N THR A 18 -5.01 -1.79 37.22
CA THR A 18 -3.71 -1.13 37.18
C THR A 18 -3.22 -0.81 35.78
N GLY A 19 -3.65 -1.57 34.77
CA GLY A 19 -3.25 -1.38 33.38
C GLY A 19 -3.90 -0.17 32.68
N CYS A 20 -5.09 0.25 33.12
CA CYS A 20 -5.79 1.38 32.50
C CYS A 20 -5.27 2.76 32.91
N SER A 21 -4.55 2.87 34.04
CA SER A 21 -4.16 4.17 34.58
C SER A 21 -2.79 4.71 34.14
N TYR A 22 -2.00 3.95 33.40
CA TYR A 22 -0.60 4.31 33.15
C TYR A 22 -0.08 4.04 31.73
N ILE A 23 -0.93 4.20 30.70
CA ILE A 23 -0.38 4.28 29.35
C ILE A 23 -0.35 5.75 28.98
N PRO A 24 0.85 6.34 28.79
CA PRO A 24 0.97 7.73 28.38
C PRO A 24 0.23 7.94 27.07
N THR A 25 -0.73 8.85 27.03
CA THR A 25 -1.49 9.22 25.83
C THR A 25 -0.60 9.80 24.72
N GLU A 26 0.66 10.09 25.05
CA GLU A 26 1.67 10.65 24.15
C GLU A 26 2.43 9.61 23.32
N ASN A 27 2.29 8.33 23.66
CA ASN A 27 2.98 7.24 22.96
C ASN A 27 1.98 6.38 22.18
N ILE A 28 2.49 5.62 21.21
CA ILE A 28 1.73 4.62 20.47
C ILE A 28 1.40 3.44 21.38
N SER A 29 0.21 2.87 21.22
CA SER A 29 -0.26 1.70 21.97
C SER A 29 0.66 0.50 21.78
N TYR A 30 0.69 -0.39 22.79
CA TYR A 30 1.41 -1.65 22.68
C TYR A 30 0.80 -2.57 21.63
N GLY A 31 1.66 -3.37 20.97
CA GLY A 31 1.25 -4.34 19.94
C GLY A 31 0.90 -3.69 18.61
N VAL A 32 1.36 -2.48 18.35
CA VAL A 32 1.20 -1.79 17.06
C VAL A 32 2.47 -1.98 16.23
N TYR A 33 2.29 -2.52 15.03
CA TYR A 33 3.36 -2.78 14.07
C TYR A 33 3.13 -2.03 12.77
N TYR A 34 4.20 -1.65 12.12
CA TYR A 34 4.20 -1.19 10.74
C TYR A 34 5.00 -2.17 9.90
N ASN A 35 4.32 -2.89 9.02
CA ASN A 35 4.82 -4.15 8.47
C ASN A 35 5.27 -5.07 9.63
N ASP A 36 6.56 -5.42 9.69
CA ASP A 36 7.16 -6.25 10.73
C ASP A 36 7.91 -5.43 11.80
N THR A 37 7.84 -4.10 11.74
CA THR A 37 8.52 -3.22 12.69
C THR A 37 7.60 -2.86 13.84
N ASP A 38 8.02 -3.15 15.06
CA ASP A 38 7.31 -2.77 16.28
C ASP A 38 7.39 -1.25 16.49
N LEU A 39 6.24 -0.61 16.61
CA LEU A 39 6.07 0.81 16.93
C LEU A 39 5.57 1.05 18.35
N SER A 40 5.39 -0.01 19.14
CA SER A 40 4.92 0.10 20.52
C SER A 40 5.72 1.11 21.31
N ASN A 41 5.02 1.92 22.11
CA ASN A 41 5.62 2.93 22.96
C ASN A 41 6.46 4.01 22.25
N THR A 42 6.37 4.10 20.92
CA THR A 42 6.99 5.20 20.16
C THR A 42 6.27 6.50 20.48
N PRO A 43 6.99 7.61 20.81
CA PRO A 43 6.37 8.91 21.00
C PRO A 43 5.64 9.37 19.73
N LYS A 44 4.38 9.82 19.86
CA LYS A 44 3.55 10.26 18.72
C LYS A 44 4.20 11.37 17.89
N ASN A 45 4.95 12.26 18.55
CA ASN A 45 5.69 13.35 17.89
C ASN A 45 6.88 12.85 17.04
N LYS A 46 7.34 11.61 17.24
CA LYS A 46 8.41 10.98 16.45
C LYS A 46 7.88 10.00 15.40
N LEU A 47 6.60 9.67 15.45
CA LEU A 47 6.00 8.66 14.59
C LEU A 47 6.16 8.99 13.11
N GLN A 48 5.90 10.23 12.70
CA GLN A 48 6.02 10.67 11.31
C GLN A 48 7.42 10.43 10.75
N ALA A 49 8.44 10.88 11.47
CA ALA A 49 9.83 10.69 11.06
C ALA A 49 10.21 9.20 11.01
N ARG A 50 9.70 8.41 11.96
CA ARG A 50 9.94 6.97 11.98
C ARG A 50 9.29 6.25 10.81
N LEU A 51 8.04 6.58 10.46
CA LEU A 51 7.36 6.02 9.30
C LEU A 51 8.07 6.41 8.00
N GLN A 52 8.55 7.64 7.90
CA GLN A 52 9.29 8.09 6.73
C GLN A 52 10.59 7.29 6.55
N GLU A 53 11.38 7.11 7.62
CA GLU A 53 12.57 6.25 7.59
C GLU A 53 12.26 4.81 7.14
N LEU A 54 11.12 4.26 7.56
CA LEU A 54 10.71 2.91 7.18
C LEU A 54 10.23 2.85 5.73
N ASN A 55 9.51 3.86 5.26
CA ASN A 55 9.07 3.97 3.87
C ASN A 55 10.25 4.10 2.90
N ASP A 56 11.31 4.81 3.29
CA ASP A 56 12.51 4.97 2.47
C ASP A 56 13.26 3.63 2.23
N LYS A 57 13.00 2.63 3.07
CA LYS A 57 13.55 1.27 2.91
C LYS A 57 12.73 0.38 1.98
N ILE A 58 11.51 0.79 1.65
CA ILE A 58 10.64 0.04 0.73
C ILE A 58 11.08 0.33 -0.71
N PRO A 59 11.27 -0.70 -1.56
CA PRO A 59 11.57 -0.48 -2.97
C PRO A 59 10.48 0.37 -3.64
N GLN A 60 10.90 1.48 -4.25
CA GLN A 60 9.97 2.44 -4.87
C GLN A 60 9.97 2.31 -6.40
N THR A 61 9.98 1.06 -6.88
CA THR A 61 9.97 0.76 -8.31
C THR A 61 8.92 -0.29 -8.64
N ILE A 62 8.27 -0.11 -9.78
CA ILE A 62 7.29 -1.05 -10.34
C ILE A 62 7.80 -1.53 -11.69
N SER A 63 7.61 -2.81 -11.97
CA SER A 63 7.88 -3.40 -13.28
C SER A 63 6.61 -3.42 -14.12
N ILE A 64 6.58 -2.64 -15.19
CA ILE A 64 5.48 -2.59 -16.15
C ILE A 64 5.78 -3.62 -17.23
N ASP A 65 4.88 -4.60 -17.42
CA ASP A 65 4.99 -5.56 -18.51
C ASP A 65 4.48 -4.93 -19.82
N MET A 66 5.38 -4.81 -20.78
CA MET A 66 5.10 -4.23 -22.10
C MET A 66 4.74 -5.29 -23.15
N GLY A 67 4.61 -6.55 -22.73
CA GLY A 67 4.43 -7.68 -23.63
C GLY A 67 5.74 -8.11 -24.32
N ASN A 68 5.70 -9.25 -25.03
CA ASN A 68 6.88 -9.82 -25.71
C ASN A 68 8.09 -10.02 -24.78
N ASN A 69 7.89 -10.36 -23.52
CA ASN A 69 8.93 -10.50 -22.48
C ASN A 69 9.74 -9.21 -22.21
N LYS A 70 9.25 -8.06 -22.64
CA LYS A 70 9.86 -6.76 -22.32
C LYS A 70 9.21 -6.18 -21.07
N LYS A 71 10.06 -5.78 -20.11
CA LYS A 71 9.64 -5.11 -18.89
C LYS A 71 10.31 -3.74 -18.81
N GLN A 72 9.54 -2.74 -18.46
CA GLN A 72 10.01 -1.38 -18.17
C GLN A 72 9.92 -1.16 -16.67
N GLN A 73 10.99 -0.67 -16.07
CA GLN A 73 10.93 -0.21 -14.68
C GLN A 73 10.51 1.25 -14.62
N ALA A 74 9.58 1.54 -13.75
CA ALA A 74 9.12 2.89 -13.43
C ALA A 74 9.28 3.13 -11.93
N THR A 75 9.62 4.35 -11.53
CA THR A 75 9.64 4.71 -10.12
C THR A 75 8.24 5.11 -9.63
N TYR A 76 7.98 4.99 -8.34
CA TYR A 76 6.75 5.50 -7.72
C TYR A 76 6.57 6.99 -8.03
N HIS A 77 7.67 7.75 -7.96
CA HIS A 77 7.66 9.17 -8.28
C HIS A 77 7.17 9.44 -9.72
N ASP A 78 7.63 8.67 -10.72
CA ASP A 78 7.24 8.86 -12.12
C ASP A 78 5.76 8.59 -12.34
N LEU A 79 5.23 7.57 -11.66
CA LEU A 79 3.82 7.19 -11.69
C LEU A 79 2.91 8.06 -10.81
N GLY A 80 3.48 9.01 -10.05
CA GLY A 80 2.71 9.85 -9.13
C GLY A 80 2.27 9.14 -7.86
N ILE A 81 2.91 8.00 -7.51
CA ILE A 81 2.62 7.26 -6.29
C ILE A 81 3.41 7.87 -5.13
N GLN A 82 2.74 8.11 -4.02
CA GLN A 82 3.34 8.63 -2.79
C GLN A 82 2.81 7.87 -1.58
N PHE A 83 3.62 7.72 -0.54
CA PHE A 83 3.15 7.19 0.72
C PHE A 83 2.19 8.18 1.40
N ASP A 84 1.03 7.69 1.85
CA ASP A 84 0.12 8.48 2.70
C ASP A 84 0.59 8.44 4.16
N THR A 85 1.73 9.04 4.44
CA THR A 85 2.31 9.08 5.78
C THR A 85 1.41 9.81 6.77
N GLU A 86 0.72 10.88 6.34
CA GLU A 86 -0.18 11.65 7.22
C GLU A 86 -1.42 10.85 7.64
N GLY A 87 -2.09 10.19 6.67
CA GLY A 87 -3.20 9.30 6.97
C GLY A 87 -2.81 8.18 7.90
N LEU A 88 -1.63 7.58 7.66
CA LEU A 88 -1.09 6.51 8.47
C LEU A 88 -0.72 6.97 9.89
N VAL A 89 -0.08 8.14 10.04
CA VAL A 89 0.20 8.76 11.35
C VAL A 89 -1.09 8.94 12.13
N LYS A 90 -2.13 9.46 11.50
CA LYS A 90 -3.45 9.63 12.14
C LYS A 90 -4.02 8.29 12.58
N ALA A 91 -4.07 7.30 11.69
CA ALA A 91 -4.63 5.98 11.99
C ALA A 91 -3.88 5.28 13.14
N ILE A 92 -2.55 5.28 13.11
CA ILE A 92 -1.72 4.67 14.16
C ILE A 92 -1.84 5.43 15.48
N SER A 93 -1.88 6.77 15.46
CA SER A 93 -1.93 7.59 16.67
C SER A 93 -3.26 7.49 17.42
N THR A 94 -4.34 7.17 16.72
CA THR A 94 -5.68 7.01 17.31
C THR A 94 -5.99 5.56 17.71
N TYR A 95 -5.25 4.60 17.19
CA TYR A 95 -5.47 3.19 17.50
C TYR A 95 -5.25 2.89 19.00
N GLY A 96 -6.27 2.29 19.63
CA GLY A 96 -6.29 2.00 21.07
C GLY A 96 -6.57 3.21 21.96
N TYR A 97 -7.00 4.35 21.36
CA TYR A 97 -7.40 5.59 22.04
C TYR A 97 -8.72 6.15 21.49
N GLU A 98 -9.56 5.28 20.96
CA GLU A 98 -10.89 5.62 20.47
C GLU A 98 -11.80 6.08 21.64
N ASP A 99 -12.87 6.81 21.30
CA ASP A 99 -13.82 7.35 22.31
C ASP A 99 -14.67 6.26 22.96
N ASP A 100 -14.82 5.10 22.32
CA ASP A 100 -15.59 3.98 22.85
C ASP A 100 -14.73 3.03 23.68
N MET A 101 -15.10 2.88 24.96
CA MET A 101 -14.35 2.08 25.93
C MET A 101 -14.23 0.60 25.55
N TRP A 102 -15.25 0.03 24.89
CA TRP A 102 -15.20 -1.37 24.48
C TRP A 102 -14.25 -1.58 23.31
N THR A 103 -14.23 -0.66 22.38
CA THR A 103 -13.30 -0.64 21.26
C THR A 103 -11.86 -0.49 21.76
N VAL A 104 -11.60 0.46 22.66
CA VAL A 104 -10.28 0.65 23.29
C VAL A 104 -9.84 -0.65 24.02
N LEU A 105 -10.71 -1.26 24.80
CA LEU A 105 -10.36 -2.47 25.53
C LEU A 105 -10.06 -3.63 24.57
N SER A 106 -10.85 -3.81 23.54
CA SER A 106 -10.63 -4.86 22.54
C SER A 106 -9.35 -4.64 21.72
N HIS A 107 -9.07 -3.40 21.29
CA HIS A 107 -7.85 -3.07 20.55
C HIS A 107 -6.60 -3.27 21.41
N ARG A 108 -6.63 -2.85 22.67
CA ARG A 108 -5.50 -3.05 23.60
C ARG A 108 -5.29 -4.52 23.92
N PHE A 109 -6.38 -5.29 24.13
CA PHE A 109 -6.29 -6.73 24.35
C PHE A 109 -5.72 -7.44 23.12
N ASN A 110 -6.25 -7.15 21.94
CA ASN A 110 -5.77 -7.72 20.68
C ASN A 110 -4.31 -7.31 20.42
N GLY A 111 -3.96 -6.06 20.66
CA GLY A 111 -2.60 -5.57 20.51
C GLY A 111 -1.60 -6.33 21.39
N LEU A 112 -1.95 -6.62 22.64
CA LEU A 112 -1.09 -7.36 23.57
C LEU A 112 -0.87 -8.83 23.19
N PHE A 113 -1.88 -9.48 22.60
CA PHE A 113 -1.84 -10.92 22.34
C PHE A 113 -1.59 -11.30 20.88
N TYR A 114 -2.05 -10.48 19.92
CA TYR A 114 -1.98 -10.80 18.49
C TYR A 114 -1.20 -9.77 17.68
N GLY A 115 -1.02 -8.56 18.22
CA GLY A 115 -0.49 -7.42 17.47
C GLY A 115 -1.49 -6.85 16.46
N HIS A 116 -1.32 -5.60 16.08
CA HIS A 116 -2.04 -4.95 15.00
C HIS A 116 -1.04 -4.41 13.97
N HIS A 117 -1.11 -4.94 12.76
CA HIS A 117 -0.16 -4.63 11.70
C HIS A 117 -0.76 -3.61 10.73
N PHE A 118 -0.16 -2.44 10.66
CA PHE A 118 -0.44 -1.46 9.64
C PHE A 118 0.44 -1.72 8.42
N LYS A 119 -0.15 -1.63 7.24
CA LYS A 119 0.57 -1.71 5.97
C LYS A 119 0.80 -0.30 5.41
N PRO A 120 1.78 -0.12 4.50
CA PRO A 120 1.93 1.12 3.75
C PRO A 120 0.63 1.53 3.08
N GLN A 121 0.28 2.80 3.18
CA GLN A 121 -0.84 3.39 2.46
C GLN A 121 -0.29 4.33 1.40
N TYR A 122 -0.95 4.37 0.24
CA TYR A 122 -0.48 5.12 -0.91
C TYR A 122 -1.56 6.10 -1.39
N LYS A 123 -1.09 7.24 -1.90
CA LYS A 123 -1.87 8.19 -2.68
C LYS A 123 -1.37 8.17 -4.11
N LEU A 124 -2.29 8.26 -5.06
CA LEU A 124 -1.98 8.34 -6.48
C LEU A 124 -2.33 9.71 -7.03
N ASP A 125 -1.35 10.41 -7.58
CA ASP A 125 -1.56 11.58 -8.45
C ASP A 125 -1.90 11.07 -9.85
N GLU A 126 -3.21 10.98 -10.13
CA GLU A 126 -3.71 10.46 -11.41
C GLU A 126 -3.24 11.30 -12.62
N VAL A 127 -3.04 12.62 -12.44
CA VAL A 127 -2.56 13.50 -13.53
C VAL A 127 -1.13 13.13 -13.91
N LYS A 128 -0.27 12.96 -12.90
CA LYS A 128 1.13 12.59 -13.10
C LYS A 128 1.25 11.18 -13.68
N GLY A 129 0.50 10.21 -13.13
CA GLY A 129 0.45 8.84 -13.66
C GLY A 129 -0.02 8.79 -15.10
N LYS A 130 -1.08 9.55 -15.46
CA LYS A 130 -1.58 9.64 -16.82
C LYS A 130 -0.54 10.24 -17.77
N THR A 131 0.16 11.28 -17.35
CA THR A 131 1.22 11.90 -18.12
C THR A 131 2.33 10.91 -18.43
N TYR A 132 2.83 10.21 -17.41
CA TYR A 132 3.87 9.19 -17.58
C TYR A 132 3.44 8.08 -18.54
N LEU A 133 2.24 7.52 -18.36
CA LEU A 133 1.72 6.46 -19.24
C LEU A 133 1.51 6.94 -20.67
N THR A 134 1.15 8.21 -20.87
CA THR A 134 1.01 8.80 -22.20
C THR A 134 2.37 8.90 -22.89
N GLU A 135 3.41 9.30 -22.19
CA GLU A 135 4.78 9.32 -22.76
C GLU A 135 5.28 7.89 -23.03
N LEU A 136 5.01 6.97 -22.13
CA LEU A 136 5.35 5.56 -22.31
C LEU A 136 4.63 4.95 -23.54
N ALA A 137 3.36 5.30 -23.74
CA ALA A 137 2.58 4.85 -24.90
C ALA A 137 3.26 5.23 -26.24
N LYS A 138 3.86 6.41 -26.34
CA LYS A 138 4.59 6.84 -27.55
C LYS A 138 5.73 5.90 -27.93
N THR A 139 6.28 5.19 -26.97
CA THR A 139 7.40 4.24 -27.19
C THR A 139 6.94 2.81 -27.43
N ILE A 140 5.74 2.46 -26.99
CA ILE A 140 5.22 1.08 -27.00
C ILE A 140 4.17 0.90 -28.10
N ASP A 141 3.32 1.92 -28.31
CA ASP A 141 2.24 1.85 -29.25
C ASP A 141 2.77 1.65 -30.65
N THR A 142 2.29 0.64 -31.31
CA THR A 142 2.59 0.37 -32.71
C THR A 142 1.31 0.39 -33.50
N PRO A 143 1.23 1.20 -34.58
CA PRO A 143 0.06 1.20 -35.43
C PRO A 143 -0.10 -0.16 -36.11
N GLY A 144 -1.32 -0.66 -36.16
CA GLY A 144 -1.68 -1.77 -37.01
C GLY A 144 -1.90 -1.29 -38.44
N HIS A 145 -1.80 -2.18 -39.37
CA HIS A 145 -2.23 -1.92 -40.76
C HIS A 145 -2.93 -3.18 -41.32
N ASP A 146 -3.90 -2.91 -42.15
CA ASP A 146 -4.58 -3.97 -42.89
C ASP A 146 -3.67 -4.56 -43.97
N ALA A 147 -4.02 -5.77 -44.44
CA ALA A 147 -3.34 -6.34 -45.59
C ALA A 147 -3.55 -5.47 -46.81
N TYR A 148 -2.48 -5.23 -47.55
CA TYR A 148 -2.54 -4.46 -48.79
C TYR A 148 -1.64 -5.09 -49.85
N LEU A 149 -1.93 -4.73 -51.11
CA LEU A 149 -1.20 -5.22 -52.27
C LEU A 149 -0.39 -4.06 -52.86
N THR A 150 0.84 -4.34 -53.26
CA THR A 150 1.66 -3.44 -54.10
C THR A 150 2.03 -4.15 -55.40
N VAL A 151 2.31 -3.37 -56.43
CA VAL A 151 2.90 -3.91 -57.66
C VAL A 151 4.34 -3.41 -57.76
N GLU A 152 5.27 -4.35 -57.64
CA GLU A 152 6.71 -4.08 -57.70
C GLU A 152 7.32 -4.84 -58.87
N ASN A 153 7.97 -4.13 -59.77
CA ASN A 153 8.58 -4.72 -60.98
C ASN A 153 7.61 -5.58 -61.81
N GLY A 154 6.32 -5.19 -61.86
CA GLY A 154 5.29 -5.92 -62.59
C GLY A 154 4.75 -7.18 -61.89
N GLN A 155 5.19 -7.44 -60.66
CA GLN A 155 4.69 -8.54 -59.80
C GLN A 155 3.82 -8.00 -58.66
N VAL A 156 2.77 -8.73 -58.30
CA VAL A 156 1.92 -8.41 -57.15
C VAL A 156 2.59 -8.92 -55.89
N VAL A 157 2.88 -7.99 -54.99
CA VAL A 157 3.40 -8.29 -53.64
C VAL A 157 2.29 -8.12 -52.64
N ILE A 158 2.07 -9.16 -51.83
CA ILE A 158 1.08 -9.18 -50.76
C ILE A 158 1.77 -8.76 -49.47
N HIS A 159 1.31 -7.67 -48.85
CA HIS A 159 1.70 -7.27 -47.51
C HIS A 159 0.62 -7.76 -46.50
N PRO A 160 0.96 -8.71 -45.60
CA PRO A 160 -0.05 -9.23 -44.65
C PRO A 160 -0.43 -8.14 -43.66
N ALA A 161 -1.64 -8.24 -43.09
CA ALA A 161 -2.07 -7.40 -41.99
C ALA A 161 -1.13 -7.55 -40.79
N LYS A 162 -0.91 -6.45 -40.10
CA LYS A 162 -0.13 -6.42 -38.86
C LYS A 162 -0.99 -5.82 -37.75
N GLU A 163 -1.15 -6.59 -36.65
CA GLU A 163 -1.86 -6.09 -35.50
C GLU A 163 -1.10 -4.93 -34.83
N GLY A 164 -1.85 -3.89 -34.52
CA GLY A 164 -1.34 -2.79 -33.69
C GLY A 164 -1.38 -3.16 -32.22
N LYS A 165 -0.56 -2.46 -31.43
CA LYS A 165 -0.57 -2.51 -29.97
C LYS A 165 -0.81 -1.11 -29.44
N ARG A 166 -1.62 -1.00 -28.40
CA ARG A 166 -1.92 0.27 -27.75
C ARG A 166 -2.10 0.06 -26.25
N ILE A 167 -1.56 0.97 -25.47
CA ILE A 167 -1.79 0.99 -24.02
C ILE A 167 -3.18 1.57 -23.75
N ASP A 168 -3.98 0.85 -22.96
CA ASP A 168 -5.19 1.41 -22.35
C ASP A 168 -4.78 2.14 -21.06
N ILE A 169 -4.58 3.45 -21.17
CA ILE A 169 -4.09 4.29 -20.07
C ILE A 169 -5.09 4.32 -18.92
N ASP A 170 -6.39 4.45 -19.20
CA ASP A 170 -7.42 4.60 -18.18
C ASP A 170 -7.61 3.27 -17.43
N ALA A 171 -7.62 2.13 -18.14
CA ALA A 171 -7.66 0.80 -17.51
C ALA A 171 -6.40 0.52 -16.68
N THR A 172 -5.22 0.94 -17.16
CA THR A 172 -3.95 0.78 -16.45
C THR A 172 -3.92 1.60 -15.15
N LEU A 173 -4.37 2.86 -15.20
CA LEU A 173 -4.47 3.71 -14.00
C LEU A 173 -5.47 3.16 -12.99
N LYS A 174 -6.62 2.68 -13.47
CA LYS A 174 -7.62 2.08 -12.59
C LYS A 174 -7.04 0.86 -11.89
N LYS A 175 -6.39 -0.05 -12.63
CA LYS A 175 -5.76 -1.22 -12.04
C LYS A 175 -4.69 -0.85 -11.02
N LEU A 176 -3.82 0.12 -11.36
CA LEU A 176 -2.80 0.62 -10.44
C LEU A 176 -3.42 1.14 -9.14
N LYS A 177 -4.52 1.88 -9.22
CA LYS A 177 -5.24 2.38 -8.05
C LYS A 177 -5.83 1.25 -7.20
N ASP A 178 -6.43 0.26 -7.84
CA ASP A 178 -7.02 -0.90 -7.17
C ASP A 178 -5.92 -1.73 -6.47
N ASP A 179 -4.77 -1.97 -7.13
CA ASP A 179 -3.62 -2.70 -6.58
C ASP A 179 -3.01 -1.93 -5.36
N LEU A 180 -2.87 -0.60 -5.45
CA LEU A 180 -2.39 0.23 -4.32
C LEU A 180 -3.34 0.23 -3.12
N GLN A 181 -4.65 0.06 -3.33
CA GLN A 181 -5.64 0.00 -2.26
C GLN A 181 -5.72 -1.39 -1.62
N SER A 182 -5.52 -2.46 -2.39
CA SER A 182 -5.51 -3.84 -1.88
C SER A 182 -4.25 -4.17 -1.09
N GLY A 183 -3.17 -3.45 -1.33
CA GLY A 183 -1.87 -3.67 -0.70
C GLY A 183 -1.16 -4.93 -1.21
N ASP A 184 -1.46 -5.32 -2.47
CA ASP A 184 -0.82 -6.40 -3.22
C ASP A 184 0.40 -5.90 -4.02
#